data_2fb150c37288421304f40e28bf75491c
#
_entry.id   2fb150c37288421304f40e28bf75491c
#
_cell.length_a   1.000
_cell.length_b   1.000
_cell.length_c   1.000
_cell.angle_alpha   90.00
_cell.angle_beta   90.00
_cell.angle_gamma   90.00
#
_symmetry.space_group_name_H-M   'P 1'
#
loop_
_entity.id
_entity.type
_entity.pdbx_description
1 polymer ?
#
loop_
_entity_poly.entity_id
_entity_poly.type
_entity_poly.pdbx_seq_one_letter_code
_entity_poly.pdbx_strand_id
1 'polypeptide(L)'
;MSKRLFNSVVMGGVLALAVGMAATPAVAQGKISVPLLLCPAGCGPTEGDTILMVQMIKEGSPVTLLPQETPGYMYNIREMGQERNWKRFVFSTEDVLIQLAMKWGGTPEMKEFLPEAVPVRFKLLYGETWWAQGKFFATFDPNIRKISDLKGKRISLGLRSQSDWGVFSRIVLAEYGITPQNSDIRHLTPAALTQQLIDGSTDAAVSVFGMEPNMKEWLIGGPLRQLEASGKPLRYLGVEKEMIDRINKRYGTTFIHTVIPAGTLPKQPEPLPVGLVRGYKAAHPDFPAEAAYQIVMAVAKMAPKLRDLHILWKIWSPELMLAGLSDENVHPGAKKAFVELGWWDKARNFPAMTYPK
;
A
#
# COMPACT_ATOMS: atom_id res chain seq x y z
N MET A 1 -89.98 -44.28 0.73
CA MET A 1 -90.95 -43.38 1.36
C MET A 1 -90.27 -42.13 1.85
N SER A 2 -90.76 -41.02 1.37
CA SER A 2 -90.94 -39.70 1.96
C SER A 2 -89.73 -38.83 2.18
N LYS A 3 -89.56 -37.86 1.34
CA LYS A 3 -90.05 -36.45 1.23
C LYS A 3 -89.15 -35.41 1.99
N ARG A 4 -88.56 -34.51 1.22
CA ARG A 4 -88.62 -33.02 1.34
C ARG A 4 -87.85 -32.40 2.52
N LEU A 5 -87.20 -31.25 2.44
CA LEU A 5 -87.49 -29.94 1.82
C LEU A 5 -86.24 -29.03 1.84
N PHE A 6 -86.18 -28.16 0.85
CA PHE A 6 -85.50 -26.88 0.70
C PHE A 6 -85.13 -26.09 1.99
N ASN A 7 -83.95 -25.46 1.98
CA ASN A 7 -83.94 -24.01 2.20
C ASN A 7 -82.55 -23.38 1.68
N SER A 8 -82.74 -22.41 0.82
CA SER A 8 -81.69 -21.54 0.32
C SER A 8 -81.34 -20.48 1.35
N VAL A 9 -80.04 -20.27 1.63
CA VAL A 9 -79.53 -18.98 2.19
C VAL A 9 -78.39 -18.51 1.35
N VAL A 10 -78.58 -17.37 0.70
CA VAL A 10 -77.61 -16.56 0.03
C VAL A 10 -76.83 -15.81 1.10
N MET A 11 -75.50 -15.91 1.11
CA MET A 11 -74.70 -14.94 1.84
C MET A 11 -73.40 -14.66 1.12
N GLY A 12 -73.15 -13.36 0.95
CA GLY A 12 -72.26 -12.63 0.18
C GLY A 12 -70.78 -12.99 0.21
N GLY A 13 -70.17 -12.87 -0.94
CA GLY A 13 -68.75 -13.02 -1.11
C GLY A 13 -67.95 -11.87 -0.52
N VAL A 14 -66.95 -12.21 0.24
CA VAL A 14 -65.80 -11.33 0.57
C VAL A 14 -64.64 -11.82 -0.25
N LEU A 15 -64.35 -11.11 -1.32
CA LEU A 15 -63.09 -11.29 -2.11
C LEU A 15 -61.92 -10.76 -1.30
N ALA A 16 -61.17 -11.64 -0.61
CA ALA A 16 -59.88 -11.30 -0.02
C ALA A 16 -58.85 -11.27 -1.15
N LEU A 17 -58.45 -10.06 -1.60
CA LEU A 17 -57.26 -9.85 -2.44
C LEU A 17 -56.04 -10.20 -1.61
N ALA A 18 -55.52 -11.41 -1.79
CA ALA A 18 -54.16 -11.75 -1.35
C ALA A 18 -53.16 -11.04 -2.27
N VAL A 19 -52.64 -9.92 -1.81
CA VAL A 19 -51.45 -9.28 -2.43
C VAL A 19 -50.29 -10.24 -2.17
N GLY A 20 -50.00 -11.09 -3.15
CA GLY A 20 -48.78 -11.88 -3.16
C GLY A 20 -47.57 -10.93 -3.29
N MET A 21 -46.91 -10.66 -2.20
CA MET A 21 -45.52 -10.14 -2.26
C MET A 21 -44.67 -11.19 -2.97
N ALA A 22 -44.47 -11.01 -4.28
CA ALA A 22 -43.43 -11.73 -5.01
C ALA A 22 -42.08 -11.35 -4.38
N ALA A 23 -41.57 -12.22 -3.51
CA ALA A 23 -40.20 -12.17 -3.09
C ALA A 23 -39.37 -12.34 -4.34
N THR A 24 -38.75 -11.24 -4.81
CA THR A 24 -37.74 -11.31 -5.84
C THR A 24 -36.64 -12.28 -5.35
N PRO A 25 -36.32 -13.33 -6.12
CA PRO A 25 -35.25 -14.22 -5.72
C PRO A 25 -33.99 -13.38 -5.59
N ALA A 26 -33.41 -13.34 -4.39
CA ALA A 26 -32.07 -12.83 -4.19
C ALA A 26 -31.16 -13.70 -5.06
N VAL A 27 -30.75 -13.18 -6.20
CA VAL A 27 -29.70 -13.80 -7.03
C VAL A 27 -28.51 -13.93 -6.10
N ALA A 28 -28.14 -15.15 -5.73
CA ALA A 28 -26.93 -15.41 -4.98
C ALA A 28 -25.78 -14.89 -5.83
N GLN A 29 -25.27 -13.71 -5.52
CA GLN A 29 -24.08 -13.17 -6.14
C GLN A 29 -22.95 -14.17 -5.90
N GLY A 30 -22.41 -14.76 -6.98
CA GLY A 30 -21.29 -15.69 -6.89
C GLY A 30 -20.11 -15.04 -6.16
N LYS A 31 -19.36 -15.82 -5.39
CA LYS A 31 -18.16 -15.32 -4.71
C LYS A 31 -17.19 -14.74 -5.71
N ILE A 32 -16.77 -13.49 -5.52
CA ILE A 32 -15.80 -12.80 -6.36
C ILE A 32 -14.39 -13.13 -5.83
N SER A 33 -13.53 -13.70 -6.68
CA SER A 33 -12.12 -13.89 -6.36
C SER A 33 -11.26 -12.93 -7.19
N VAL A 34 -10.45 -12.12 -6.52
CA VAL A 34 -9.64 -11.09 -7.15
C VAL A 34 -8.16 -11.32 -6.84
N PRO A 35 -7.34 -11.60 -7.84
CA PRO A 35 -5.89 -11.67 -7.65
C PRO A 35 -5.34 -10.30 -7.22
N LEU A 36 -4.46 -10.32 -6.21
CA LEU A 36 -3.81 -9.15 -5.63
C LEU A 36 -2.29 -9.26 -5.82
N LEU A 37 -1.72 -8.43 -6.69
CA LEU A 37 -0.27 -8.38 -6.91
C LEU A 37 0.41 -7.66 -5.74
N LEU A 38 1.39 -8.29 -5.12
CA LEU A 38 2.03 -7.81 -3.89
C LEU A 38 3.55 -7.63 -4.07
N CYS A 39 4.33 -8.27 -3.26
CA CYS A 39 5.79 -8.24 -3.22
C CYS A 39 6.31 -9.65 -2.91
N PRO A 40 7.63 -9.89 -2.91
CA PRO A 40 8.17 -11.24 -2.66
C PRO A 40 7.72 -11.83 -1.32
N ALA A 41 7.81 -13.14 -1.20
CA ALA A 41 7.66 -13.86 0.07
C ALA A 41 8.52 -13.21 1.16
N GLY A 42 7.98 -13.13 2.37
CA GLY A 42 8.64 -12.49 3.50
C GLY A 42 8.59 -10.96 3.51
N CYS A 43 7.96 -10.34 2.52
CA CYS A 43 7.62 -8.93 2.64
C CYS A 43 6.31 -8.75 3.43
N GLY A 44 6.26 -7.74 4.30
CA GLY A 44 5.15 -7.52 5.22
C GLY A 44 3.78 -7.45 4.56
N PRO A 45 3.58 -6.71 3.46
CA PRO A 45 2.30 -6.68 2.74
C PRO A 45 1.81 -8.06 2.29
N THR A 46 2.69 -8.92 1.76
CA THR A 46 2.31 -10.27 1.34
C THR A 46 1.86 -11.12 2.53
N GLU A 47 2.56 -11.05 3.66
CA GLU A 47 2.17 -11.76 4.88
C GLU A 47 0.85 -11.23 5.45
N GLY A 48 0.71 -9.92 5.58
CA GLY A 48 -0.49 -9.27 6.11
C GLY A 48 -1.74 -9.54 5.28
N ASP A 49 -1.64 -9.47 3.95
CA ASP A 49 -2.77 -9.72 3.05
C ASP A 49 -3.11 -11.22 2.93
N THR A 50 -2.14 -12.11 3.15
CA THR A 50 -2.42 -13.56 3.26
C THR A 50 -3.32 -13.84 4.47
N ILE A 51 -3.06 -13.20 5.61
CA ILE A 51 -3.91 -13.33 6.79
C ILE A 51 -5.30 -12.73 6.53
N LEU A 52 -5.38 -11.60 5.83
CA LEU A 52 -6.66 -11.01 5.40
C LEU A 52 -7.45 -11.98 4.52
N MET A 53 -6.82 -12.63 3.53
CA MET A 53 -7.44 -13.64 2.68
C MET A 53 -8.04 -14.79 3.51
N VAL A 54 -7.26 -15.34 4.43
CA VAL A 54 -7.73 -16.43 5.32
C VAL A 54 -8.95 -15.98 6.12
N GLN A 55 -8.93 -14.75 6.64
CA GLN A 55 -10.08 -14.21 7.39
C GLN A 55 -11.30 -13.98 6.49
N MET A 56 -11.13 -13.49 5.25
CA MET A 56 -12.20 -13.35 4.27
C MET A 56 -12.87 -14.72 3.98
N ILE A 57 -12.07 -15.76 3.79
CA ILE A 57 -12.58 -17.13 3.55
C ILE A 57 -13.36 -17.63 4.78
N LYS A 58 -12.78 -17.51 5.97
CA LYS A 58 -13.37 -17.96 7.24
C LYS A 58 -14.72 -17.31 7.53
N GLU A 59 -14.83 -16.01 7.23
CA GLU A 59 -16.06 -15.23 7.47
C GLU A 59 -17.08 -15.34 6.32
N GLY A 60 -16.80 -16.12 5.28
CA GLY A 60 -17.70 -16.27 4.14
C GLY A 60 -17.90 -14.97 3.34
N SER A 61 -16.87 -14.13 3.24
CA SER A 61 -16.92 -12.87 2.51
C SER A 61 -17.42 -13.05 1.07
N PRO A 62 -18.23 -12.12 0.53
CA PRO A 62 -18.66 -12.15 -0.87
C PRO A 62 -17.51 -11.95 -1.84
N VAL A 63 -16.39 -11.39 -1.38
CA VAL A 63 -15.15 -11.22 -2.15
C VAL A 63 -13.99 -11.82 -1.38
N THR A 64 -13.01 -12.39 -2.12
CA THR A 64 -11.73 -12.85 -1.57
C THR A 64 -10.61 -12.25 -2.39
N LEU A 65 -9.69 -11.54 -1.74
CA LEU A 65 -8.42 -11.15 -2.33
C LEU A 65 -7.49 -12.38 -2.30
N LEU A 66 -6.83 -12.64 -3.43
CA LEU A 66 -5.90 -13.75 -3.60
C LEU A 66 -4.47 -13.21 -3.74
N PRO A 67 -3.72 -13.09 -2.64
CA PRO A 67 -2.34 -12.64 -2.64
C PRO A 67 -1.49 -13.40 -3.65
N GLN A 68 -0.77 -12.65 -4.48
CA GLN A 68 0.17 -13.17 -5.44
C GLN A 68 1.54 -12.53 -5.21
N GLU A 69 2.51 -13.36 -4.93
CA GLU A 69 3.89 -12.93 -4.83
C GLU A 69 4.41 -12.43 -6.17
N THR A 70 5.08 -11.30 -6.15
CA THR A 70 5.71 -10.70 -7.32
C THR A 70 7.13 -10.25 -6.98
N PRO A 71 7.97 -9.94 -7.96
CA PRO A 71 9.30 -9.36 -7.70
C PRO A 71 9.28 -8.02 -6.96
N GLY A 72 8.13 -7.35 -6.88
CA GLY A 72 7.94 -6.05 -6.18
C GLY A 72 7.07 -5.07 -6.96
N TYR A 73 6.83 -3.90 -6.38
CA TYR A 73 5.85 -2.94 -6.90
C TYR A 73 6.22 -2.34 -8.27
N MET A 74 7.51 -2.30 -8.61
CA MET A 74 7.95 -1.94 -9.97
C MET A 74 7.46 -2.93 -11.02
N TYR A 75 7.41 -4.22 -10.68
CA TYR A 75 6.80 -5.25 -11.51
C TYR A 75 5.29 -5.06 -11.60
N ASN A 76 4.63 -4.85 -10.47
CA ASN A 76 3.17 -4.70 -10.40
C ASN A 76 2.68 -3.58 -11.32
N ILE A 77 3.29 -2.38 -11.24
CA ILE A 77 2.83 -1.24 -12.05
C ILE A 77 3.03 -1.48 -13.55
N ARG A 78 4.09 -2.20 -13.94
CA ARG A 78 4.31 -2.59 -15.34
C ARG A 78 3.27 -3.59 -15.83
N GLU A 79 2.97 -4.62 -15.03
CA GLU A 79 1.91 -5.60 -15.35
C GLU A 79 0.55 -4.90 -15.47
N MET A 80 0.26 -3.96 -14.59
CA MET A 80 -0.98 -3.19 -14.64
C MET A 80 -1.05 -2.20 -15.81
N GLY A 81 0.07 -1.87 -16.45
CA GLY A 81 0.11 -1.18 -17.73
C GLY A 81 -0.45 -2.01 -18.90
N GLN A 82 -0.56 -3.33 -18.76
CA GLN A 82 -1.05 -4.24 -19.80
C GLN A 82 -2.58 -4.35 -19.78
N GLU A 83 -3.24 -4.09 -20.92
CA GLU A 83 -4.72 -4.07 -21.03
C GLU A 83 -5.38 -5.38 -20.55
N ARG A 84 -4.78 -6.53 -20.83
CA ARG A 84 -5.26 -7.86 -20.38
C ARG A 84 -5.46 -7.97 -18.86
N ASN A 85 -4.81 -7.08 -18.06
CA ASN A 85 -4.80 -7.12 -16.60
C ASN A 85 -5.81 -6.12 -15.97
N TRP A 86 -6.28 -5.11 -16.70
CA TRP A 86 -7.05 -3.98 -16.18
C TRP A 86 -8.29 -4.35 -15.39
N LYS A 87 -9.04 -5.34 -15.85
CA LYS A 87 -10.31 -5.77 -15.23
C LYS A 87 -10.14 -6.94 -14.26
N ARG A 88 -8.91 -7.42 -14.06
CA ARG A 88 -8.64 -8.67 -13.35
C ARG A 88 -7.96 -8.49 -12.01
N PHE A 89 -7.03 -7.53 -11.91
CA PHE A 89 -6.12 -7.42 -10.79
C PHE A 89 -6.35 -6.17 -9.96
N VAL A 90 -6.13 -6.34 -8.65
CA VAL A 90 -5.77 -5.27 -7.74
C VAL A 90 -4.28 -5.40 -7.45
N PHE A 91 -3.60 -4.33 -7.14
CA PHE A 91 -2.17 -4.35 -6.89
C PHE A 91 -1.73 -3.37 -5.81
N SER A 92 -0.67 -3.72 -5.11
CA SER A 92 0.03 -2.83 -4.19
C SER A 92 0.96 -1.91 -4.95
N THR A 93 0.95 -0.64 -4.56
CA THR A 93 1.76 0.42 -5.17
C THR A 93 1.97 1.57 -4.20
N GLU A 94 2.77 2.55 -4.59
CA GLU A 94 2.88 3.84 -3.90
C GLU A 94 2.48 5.00 -4.82
N ASP A 95 2.07 6.12 -4.19
CA ASP A 95 1.74 7.35 -4.92
C ASP A 95 2.90 7.86 -5.79
N VAL A 96 4.09 7.91 -5.22
CA VAL A 96 5.30 8.34 -5.94
C VAL A 96 5.63 7.39 -7.10
N LEU A 97 5.41 6.09 -6.93
CA LEU A 97 5.63 5.12 -8.01
C LEU A 97 4.68 5.36 -9.19
N ILE A 98 3.39 5.61 -8.92
CA ILE A 98 2.42 5.94 -9.98
C ILE A 98 2.89 7.18 -10.74
N GLN A 99 3.31 8.23 -10.02
CA GLN A 99 3.79 9.48 -10.62
C GLN A 99 5.04 9.28 -11.49
N LEU A 100 6.02 8.52 -11.00
CA LEU A 100 7.24 8.19 -11.75
C LEU A 100 6.93 7.34 -12.98
N ALA A 101 6.07 6.34 -12.86
CA ALA A 101 5.73 5.45 -13.96
C ALA A 101 5.03 6.20 -15.10
N MET A 102 4.15 7.15 -14.77
CA MET A 102 3.43 7.96 -15.76
C MET A 102 4.35 8.87 -16.58
N LYS A 103 5.38 9.45 -15.96
CA LYS A 103 6.15 10.54 -16.57
C LYS A 103 7.61 10.17 -16.88
N TRP A 104 8.21 9.29 -16.12
CA TRP A 104 9.65 9.05 -16.16
C TRP A 104 10.04 7.66 -16.68
N GLY A 105 9.07 6.73 -16.83
CA GLY A 105 9.34 5.44 -17.45
C GLY A 105 9.94 5.61 -18.86
N GLY A 106 10.94 4.79 -19.20
CA GLY A 106 11.65 4.83 -20.46
C GLY A 106 12.73 5.92 -20.58
N THR A 107 12.78 6.90 -19.67
CA THR A 107 13.83 7.91 -19.68
C THR A 107 15.21 7.31 -19.33
N PRO A 108 16.33 7.94 -19.77
CA PRO A 108 17.68 7.46 -19.41
C PRO A 108 17.90 7.29 -17.91
N GLU A 109 17.24 8.10 -17.08
CA GLU A 109 17.36 8.08 -15.62
C GLU A 109 16.60 6.93 -14.99
N MET A 110 15.48 6.50 -15.60
CA MET A 110 14.56 5.52 -15.01
C MET A 110 14.47 4.20 -15.78
N LYS A 111 14.98 4.09 -17.00
CA LYS A 111 14.85 2.89 -17.84
C LYS A 111 15.41 1.59 -17.20
N GLU A 112 16.36 1.72 -16.29
CA GLU A 112 16.91 0.59 -15.53
C GLU A 112 15.85 -0.04 -14.62
N PHE A 113 14.88 0.75 -14.15
CA PHE A 113 13.81 0.36 -13.22
C PHE A 113 12.47 0.25 -13.92
N LEU A 114 12.18 1.20 -14.81
CA LEU A 114 10.97 1.33 -15.61
C LEU A 114 11.38 1.47 -17.08
N PRO A 115 11.49 0.37 -17.84
CA PRO A 115 11.95 0.39 -19.23
C PRO A 115 11.07 1.26 -20.15
N GLU A 116 9.79 1.41 -19.81
CA GLU A 116 8.81 2.18 -20.56
C GLU A 116 7.86 2.94 -19.63
N ALA A 117 7.23 3.99 -20.13
CA ALA A 117 6.21 4.74 -19.39
C ALA A 117 4.93 3.89 -19.22
N VAL A 118 4.26 4.07 -18.09
CA VAL A 118 2.93 3.53 -17.82
C VAL A 118 1.97 4.70 -17.60
N PRO A 119 1.43 5.32 -18.67
CA PRO A 119 0.65 6.57 -18.59
C PRO A 119 -0.79 6.31 -18.12
N VAL A 120 -0.97 5.46 -17.13
CA VAL A 120 -2.28 5.09 -16.58
C VAL A 120 -2.52 5.83 -15.28
N ARG A 121 -3.64 6.54 -15.18
CA ARG A 121 -4.13 7.15 -13.92
C ARG A 121 -4.85 6.09 -13.10
N PHE A 122 -4.09 5.21 -12.47
CA PHE A 122 -4.63 4.17 -11.60
C PHE A 122 -5.49 4.77 -10.49
N LYS A 123 -6.57 4.07 -10.16
CA LYS A 123 -7.50 4.47 -9.10
C LYS A 123 -7.19 3.75 -7.81
N LEU A 124 -7.18 4.50 -6.72
CA LEU A 124 -6.89 3.99 -5.39
C LEU A 124 -8.14 3.34 -4.80
N LEU A 125 -7.98 2.17 -4.18
CA LEU A 125 -9.03 1.49 -3.44
C LEU A 125 -8.98 1.89 -1.96
N TYR A 126 -7.80 1.81 -1.34
CA TYR A 126 -7.56 2.20 0.06
C TYR A 126 -6.07 2.29 0.36
N GLY A 127 -5.71 3.01 1.43
CA GLY A 127 -4.35 3.05 1.97
C GLY A 127 -3.92 1.73 2.58
N GLU A 128 -2.68 1.32 2.33
CA GLU A 128 -2.10 0.11 2.91
C GLU A 128 -1.91 0.22 4.42
N THR A 129 -1.76 -0.94 5.08
CA THR A 129 -1.66 -1.07 6.54
C THR A 129 -0.43 -0.40 7.16
N TRP A 130 0.57 -0.06 6.36
CA TRP A 130 1.76 0.70 6.77
C TRP A 130 1.79 2.09 6.10
N TRP A 131 0.70 2.68 5.87
CA TRP A 131 0.35 3.89 5.11
C TRP A 131 1.53 4.70 4.56
N ALA A 132 2.53 5.06 5.38
CA ALA A 132 3.71 5.77 4.93
C ALA A 132 4.98 5.04 5.36
N GLN A 133 5.97 5.01 4.46
CA GLN A 133 7.30 4.47 4.73
C GLN A 133 8.34 5.57 4.76
N GLY A 134 9.07 5.66 5.86
CA GLY A 134 10.22 6.53 5.99
C GLY A 134 11.47 5.96 5.36
N LYS A 135 12.20 6.78 4.62
CA LYS A 135 13.47 6.45 3.98
C LYS A 135 14.62 7.13 4.72
N PHE A 136 15.59 6.32 5.09
CA PHE A 136 16.85 6.74 5.70
C PHE A 136 17.90 5.66 5.46
N PHE A 137 19.14 5.96 5.82
CA PHE A 137 20.22 4.96 5.76
C PHE A 137 20.71 4.63 7.15
N ALA A 138 21.13 3.39 7.34
CA ALA A 138 21.76 2.91 8.56
C ALA A 138 23.24 2.63 8.30
N THR A 139 24.09 2.92 9.29
CA THR A 139 25.53 2.62 9.28
C THR A 139 26.03 2.29 10.67
N PHE A 140 27.16 1.54 10.74
CA PHE A 140 27.91 1.30 11.98
C PHE A 140 29.22 2.10 12.00
N ASP A 141 29.58 2.78 10.90
CA ASP A 141 30.79 3.60 10.82
C ASP A 141 30.56 4.95 11.55
N PRO A 142 31.32 5.26 12.63
CA PRO A 142 31.18 6.51 13.36
C PRO A 142 31.57 7.75 12.54
N ASN A 143 32.33 7.56 11.46
CA ASN A 143 32.77 8.65 10.58
C ASN A 143 31.72 9.03 9.54
N ILE A 144 30.71 8.19 9.29
CA ILE A 144 29.59 8.49 8.39
C ILE A 144 28.46 9.11 9.23
N ARG A 145 28.24 10.42 9.05
CA ARG A 145 27.31 11.20 9.88
C ARG A 145 26.09 11.71 9.13
N LYS A 146 26.18 11.83 7.79
CA LYS A 146 25.14 12.32 6.89
C LYS A 146 25.21 11.60 5.54
N ILE A 147 24.15 11.67 4.74
CA ILE A 147 24.08 10.96 3.45
C ILE A 147 25.24 11.38 2.52
N SER A 148 25.63 12.66 2.49
CA SER A 148 26.74 13.10 1.64
C SER A 148 28.09 12.43 1.95
N ASP A 149 28.29 11.88 3.14
CA ASP A 149 29.49 11.14 3.52
C ASP A 149 29.56 9.73 2.89
N LEU A 150 28.47 9.29 2.26
CA LEU A 150 28.38 8.03 1.53
C LEU A 150 29.04 8.05 0.16
N LYS A 151 29.50 9.21 -0.33
CA LYS A 151 30.24 9.28 -1.60
C LYS A 151 31.54 8.48 -1.50
N GLY A 152 31.77 7.60 -2.47
CA GLY A 152 32.92 6.69 -2.48
C GLY A 152 32.78 5.45 -1.58
N LYS A 153 31.63 5.26 -0.92
CA LYS A 153 31.37 4.15 -0.02
C LYS A 153 30.64 2.99 -0.69
N ARG A 154 30.62 1.84 -0.02
CA ARG A 154 29.81 0.66 -0.38
C ARG A 154 28.42 0.83 0.23
N ILE A 155 27.41 0.89 -0.63
CA ILE A 155 26.02 1.19 -0.22
C ILE A 155 25.11 0.08 -0.71
N SER A 156 24.33 -0.52 0.18
CA SER A 156 23.34 -1.52 -0.19
C SER A 156 21.93 -0.94 -0.21
N LEU A 157 21.26 -1.10 -1.34
CA LEU A 157 19.85 -0.76 -1.59
C LEU A 157 19.04 -2.03 -1.82
N GLY A 158 17.71 -1.92 -1.75
CA GLY A 158 16.81 -2.99 -2.15
C GLY A 158 16.88 -3.33 -3.65
N LEU A 159 16.24 -4.43 -4.02
CA LEU A 159 16.19 -4.88 -5.42
C LEU A 159 15.63 -3.79 -6.34
N ARG A 160 16.07 -3.78 -7.60
CA ARG A 160 15.54 -2.87 -8.62
C ARG A 160 14.04 -3.03 -8.88
N SER A 161 13.47 -4.18 -8.54
CA SER A 161 12.03 -4.44 -8.60
C SER A 161 11.25 -3.84 -7.41
N GLN A 162 11.93 -3.38 -6.38
CA GLN A 162 11.33 -2.75 -5.19
C GLN A 162 11.40 -1.23 -5.29
N SER A 163 10.25 -0.57 -5.28
CA SER A 163 10.15 0.89 -5.36
C SER A 163 10.79 1.56 -4.15
N ASP A 164 10.34 1.20 -2.97
CA ASP A 164 10.70 1.81 -1.70
C ASP A 164 12.15 1.55 -1.28
N TRP A 165 12.59 0.30 -1.23
CA TRP A 165 13.95 -0.08 -0.85
C TRP A 165 14.99 0.21 -1.93
N GLY A 166 14.61 0.11 -3.20
CA GLY A 166 15.50 0.22 -4.36
C GLY A 166 15.47 1.60 -5.01
N VAL A 167 14.39 1.86 -5.76
CA VAL A 167 14.32 3.01 -6.69
C VAL A 167 14.32 4.35 -5.97
N PHE A 168 13.47 4.52 -4.95
CA PHE A 168 13.38 5.80 -4.23
C PHE A 168 14.67 6.11 -3.48
N SER A 169 15.29 5.10 -2.88
CA SER A 169 16.58 5.27 -2.21
C SER A 169 17.69 5.62 -3.20
N ARG A 170 17.63 5.08 -4.42
CA ARG A 170 18.55 5.43 -5.51
C ARG A 170 18.35 6.88 -5.97
N ILE A 171 17.10 7.36 -6.07
CA ILE A 171 16.77 8.76 -6.37
C ILE A 171 17.31 9.68 -5.27
N VAL A 172 17.10 9.33 -4.01
CA VAL A 172 17.65 10.09 -2.87
C VAL A 172 19.17 10.21 -2.98
N LEU A 173 19.90 9.11 -3.15
CA LEU A 173 21.36 9.15 -3.29
C LEU A 173 21.80 10.03 -4.47
N ALA A 174 21.12 9.93 -5.60
CA ALA A 174 21.44 10.74 -6.78
C ALA A 174 21.31 12.25 -6.52
N GLU A 175 20.36 12.67 -5.70
CA GLU A 175 20.19 14.07 -5.32
C GLU A 175 21.35 14.60 -4.45
N TYR A 176 22.02 13.72 -3.69
CA TYR A 176 23.29 14.03 -3.00
C TYR A 176 24.54 13.87 -3.90
N GLY A 177 24.37 13.64 -5.20
CA GLY A 177 25.46 13.41 -6.13
C GLY A 177 26.18 12.08 -5.96
N ILE A 178 25.51 11.09 -5.33
CA ILE A 178 26.03 9.74 -5.11
C ILE A 178 25.46 8.82 -6.20
N THR A 179 26.34 8.30 -7.04
CA THR A 179 25.97 7.53 -8.25
C THR A 179 26.83 6.27 -8.37
N PRO A 180 26.45 5.28 -9.21
CA PRO A 180 27.29 4.11 -9.46
C PRO A 180 28.67 4.41 -10.04
N GLN A 181 28.87 5.61 -10.61
CA GLN A 181 30.16 6.06 -11.14
C GLN A 181 31.14 6.50 -10.06
N ASN A 182 30.63 6.84 -8.86
CA ASN A 182 31.47 7.35 -7.78
C ASN A 182 31.28 6.61 -6.44
N SER A 183 30.48 5.55 -6.41
CA SER A 183 30.21 4.75 -5.19
C SER A 183 29.84 3.33 -5.59
N ASP A 184 30.13 2.33 -4.75
CA ASP A 184 29.75 0.93 -4.96
C ASP A 184 28.31 0.73 -4.47
N ILE A 185 27.33 0.89 -5.36
CA ILE A 185 25.90 0.74 -5.06
C ILE A 185 25.44 -0.65 -5.46
N ARG A 186 25.00 -1.44 -4.49
CA ARG A 186 24.53 -2.83 -4.66
C ARG A 186 23.04 -2.92 -4.44
N HIS A 187 22.36 -3.77 -5.23
CA HIS A 187 20.93 -4.04 -5.11
C HIS A 187 20.71 -5.46 -4.58
N LEU A 188 20.14 -5.58 -3.38
CA LEU A 188 20.02 -6.82 -2.61
C LEU A 188 18.61 -6.96 -2.02
N THR A 189 18.26 -8.17 -1.59
CA THR A 189 17.04 -8.35 -0.78
C THR A 189 17.18 -7.65 0.58
N PRO A 190 16.10 -7.23 1.24
CA PRO A 190 16.16 -6.61 2.57
C PRO A 190 16.95 -7.42 3.61
N ALA A 191 16.81 -8.74 3.61
CA ALA A 191 17.57 -9.61 4.48
C ALA A 191 19.07 -9.59 4.17
N ALA A 192 19.45 -9.67 2.89
CA ALA A 192 20.86 -9.68 2.47
C ALA A 192 21.56 -8.34 2.73
N LEU A 193 20.91 -7.20 2.43
CA LEU A 193 21.51 -5.89 2.71
C LEU A 193 21.70 -5.63 4.20
N THR A 194 20.78 -6.11 5.04
CA THR A 194 20.90 -6.03 6.50
C THR A 194 22.08 -6.87 6.99
N GLN A 195 22.20 -8.10 6.49
CA GLN A 195 23.32 -8.97 6.86
C GLN A 195 24.66 -8.39 6.40
N GLN A 196 24.74 -7.85 5.16
CA GLN A 196 25.99 -7.22 4.68
C GLN A 196 26.40 -5.98 5.49
N LEU A 197 25.45 -5.24 6.03
CA LEU A 197 25.79 -4.15 6.97
C LEU A 197 26.32 -4.71 8.29
N ILE A 198 25.71 -5.79 8.81
CA ILE A 198 26.13 -6.44 10.05
C ILE A 198 27.56 -7.01 9.93
N ASP A 199 27.88 -7.68 8.85
CA ASP A 199 29.22 -8.28 8.64
C ASP A 199 30.29 -7.31 8.12
N GLY A 200 29.91 -6.06 7.79
CA GLY A 200 30.82 -5.03 7.30
C GLY A 200 31.18 -5.13 5.81
N SER A 201 30.46 -5.94 5.04
CA SER A 201 30.61 -6.02 3.58
C SER A 201 30.07 -4.77 2.87
N THR A 202 29.24 -3.98 3.54
CA THR A 202 28.76 -2.66 3.12
C THR A 202 28.97 -1.64 4.23
N ASP A 203 29.13 -0.36 3.88
CA ASP A 203 29.35 0.73 4.82
C ASP A 203 28.03 1.37 5.29
N ALA A 204 27.02 1.32 4.44
CA ALA A 204 25.68 1.76 4.77
C ALA A 204 24.61 0.96 3.99
N ALA A 205 23.43 0.85 4.57
CA ALA A 205 22.29 0.21 3.94
C ALA A 205 21.04 1.05 4.10
N VAL A 206 20.16 1.03 3.09
CA VAL A 206 18.83 1.62 3.22
C VAL A 206 18.05 0.90 4.32
N SER A 207 17.28 1.65 5.07
CA SER A 207 16.32 1.14 6.04
C SER A 207 14.99 1.85 5.89
N VAL A 208 13.92 1.16 6.28
CA VAL A 208 12.57 1.70 6.23
C VAL A 208 11.82 1.36 7.51
N PHE A 209 10.83 2.17 7.83
CA PHE A 209 9.84 1.87 8.86
C PHE A 209 8.46 2.30 8.33
N GLY A 210 7.40 1.76 8.91
CA GLY A 210 6.04 2.18 8.64
C GLY A 210 5.52 3.15 9.70
N MET A 211 4.52 3.95 9.36
CA MET A 211 3.81 4.79 10.31
C MET A 211 2.33 4.90 9.94
N GLU A 212 1.51 5.21 10.93
CA GLU A 212 0.12 5.57 10.73
C GLU A 212 -0.03 7.06 10.33
N PRO A 213 -1.19 7.47 9.76
CA PRO A 213 -1.37 8.82 9.20
C PRO A 213 -1.15 9.98 10.16
N ASN A 214 -1.41 9.79 11.46
CA ASN A 214 -1.21 10.84 12.46
C ASN A 214 0.23 10.91 12.98
N MET A 215 1.13 10.04 12.48
CA MET A 215 2.55 9.97 12.82
C MET A 215 2.83 9.77 14.33
N LYS A 216 1.95 9.03 15.01
CA LYS A 216 2.08 8.72 16.46
C LYS A 216 2.52 7.30 16.72
N GLU A 217 2.15 6.37 15.84
CA GLU A 217 2.50 4.96 15.94
C GLU A 217 3.44 4.57 14.80
N TRP A 218 4.43 3.73 15.13
CA TRP A 218 5.54 3.36 14.27
C TRP A 218 5.66 1.86 14.17
N LEU A 219 5.86 1.35 12.96
CA LEU A 219 6.13 -0.07 12.71
C LEU A 219 7.60 -0.27 12.37
N ILE A 220 8.32 -0.88 13.30
CA ILE A 220 9.73 -1.22 13.12
C ILE A 220 9.80 -2.66 12.62
N GLY A 221 10.20 -2.82 11.37
CA GLY A 221 10.30 -4.14 10.71
C GLY A 221 11.46 -5.00 11.17
N GLY A 222 11.47 -6.25 10.75
CA GLY A 222 12.50 -7.25 11.06
C GLY A 222 13.94 -6.79 10.76
N PRO A 223 14.23 -6.23 9.58
CA PRO A 223 15.57 -5.74 9.25
C PRO A 223 16.13 -4.74 10.26
N LEU A 224 15.35 -3.77 10.71
CA LEU A 224 15.81 -2.76 11.67
C LEU A 224 16.01 -3.35 13.06
N ARG A 225 15.14 -4.28 13.48
CA ARG A 225 15.32 -5.05 14.74
C ARG A 225 16.60 -5.89 14.71
N GLN A 226 16.94 -6.44 13.56
CA GLN A 226 18.17 -7.21 13.36
C GLN A 226 19.43 -6.33 13.51
N LEU A 227 19.41 -5.11 12.95
CA LEU A 227 20.50 -4.14 13.12
C LEU A 227 20.67 -3.77 14.60
N GLU A 228 19.58 -3.54 15.31
CA GLU A 228 19.61 -3.28 16.76
C GLU A 228 20.20 -4.44 17.54
N ALA A 229 19.72 -5.66 17.28
CA ALA A 229 20.15 -6.88 17.98
C ALA A 229 21.61 -7.24 17.74
N SER A 230 22.24 -6.70 16.68
CA SER A 230 23.68 -6.91 16.39
C SER A 230 24.62 -6.37 17.46
N GLY A 231 24.13 -5.53 18.38
CA GLY A 231 24.94 -4.91 19.43
C GLY A 231 25.89 -3.80 18.94
N LYS A 232 26.07 -3.63 17.64
CA LYS A 232 26.97 -2.64 17.06
C LYS A 232 26.47 -1.19 17.27
N PRO A 233 27.36 -0.17 17.23
CA PRO A 233 26.98 1.25 17.36
C PRO A 233 26.20 1.73 16.14
N LEU A 234 24.88 1.53 16.17
CA LEU A 234 23.97 1.89 15.07
C LEU A 234 23.77 3.40 14.98
N ARG A 235 23.85 3.92 13.77
CA ARG A 235 23.60 5.32 13.43
C ARG A 235 22.66 5.42 12.23
N TYR A 236 21.82 6.44 12.21
CA TYR A 236 20.87 6.72 11.14
C TYR A 236 21.27 8.00 10.40
N LEU A 237 21.15 7.97 9.08
CA LEU A 237 21.41 9.09 8.20
C LEU A 237 20.09 9.54 7.59
N GLY A 238 19.61 10.70 8.00
CA GLY A 238 18.34 11.27 7.57
C GLY A 238 18.41 11.92 6.20
N VAL A 239 17.22 12.23 5.66
CA VAL A 239 17.06 12.96 4.39
C VAL A 239 16.49 14.34 4.70
N GLU A 240 17.23 15.39 4.42
CA GLU A 240 16.87 16.77 4.70
C GLU A 240 15.69 17.22 3.82
N LYS A 241 14.90 18.16 4.34
CA LYS A 241 13.71 18.69 3.65
C LYS A 241 14.03 19.26 2.27
N GLU A 242 15.11 19.99 2.16
CA GLU A 242 15.55 20.62 0.90
C GLU A 242 15.83 19.60 -0.20
N MET A 243 16.31 18.41 0.17
CA MET A 243 16.53 17.31 -0.78
C MET A 243 15.20 16.74 -1.26
N ILE A 244 14.26 16.53 -0.36
CA ILE A 244 12.90 16.07 -0.70
C ILE A 244 12.19 17.09 -1.61
N ASP A 245 12.28 18.38 -1.29
CA ASP A 245 11.70 19.46 -2.10
C ASP A 245 12.31 19.49 -3.52
N ARG A 246 13.64 19.29 -3.66
CA ARG A 246 14.31 19.21 -4.98
C ARG A 246 13.88 17.98 -5.76
N ILE A 247 13.78 16.80 -5.11
CA ILE A 247 13.30 15.58 -5.74
C ILE A 247 11.86 15.79 -6.25
N ASN A 248 10.99 16.33 -5.42
CA ASN A 248 9.60 16.60 -5.79
C ASN A 248 9.50 17.57 -6.98
N LYS A 249 10.30 18.64 -6.96
CA LYS A 249 10.35 19.61 -8.07
C LYS A 249 10.87 18.97 -9.36
N ARG A 250 11.93 18.17 -9.28
CA ARG A 250 12.57 17.52 -10.45
C ARG A 250 11.67 16.47 -11.07
N TYR A 251 11.15 15.57 -10.25
CA TYR A 251 10.41 14.40 -10.73
C TYR A 251 8.89 14.61 -10.80
N GLY A 252 8.36 15.72 -10.26
CA GLY A 252 6.92 15.96 -10.16
C GLY A 252 6.24 14.98 -9.21
N THR A 253 6.92 14.60 -8.15
CA THR A 253 6.47 13.62 -7.16
C THR A 253 5.92 14.28 -5.89
N THR A 254 5.35 13.49 -5.00
CA THR A 254 4.74 13.97 -3.75
C THR A 254 5.33 13.25 -2.53
N PHE A 255 6.65 13.05 -2.49
CA PHE A 255 7.32 12.65 -1.25
C PHE A 255 6.96 13.63 -0.13
N ILE A 256 6.62 13.09 1.01
CA ILE A 256 6.34 13.87 2.21
C ILE A 256 7.61 13.92 3.06
N HIS A 257 7.98 15.09 3.57
CA HIS A 257 9.04 15.23 4.56
C HIS A 257 8.45 15.26 5.97
N THR A 258 9.09 14.55 6.88
CA THR A 258 8.81 14.65 8.32
C THR A 258 10.08 14.46 9.14
N VAL A 259 9.99 14.71 10.44
CA VAL A 259 11.08 14.47 11.40
C VAL A 259 10.60 13.48 12.44
N ILE A 260 11.28 12.33 12.52
CA ILE A 260 11.02 11.33 13.56
C ILE A 260 11.58 11.87 14.88
N PRO A 261 10.77 11.92 15.96
CA PRO A 261 11.26 12.32 17.26
C PRO A 261 12.43 11.45 17.78
N ALA A 262 13.32 12.05 18.53
CA ALA A 262 14.38 11.29 19.22
C ALA A 262 13.79 10.15 20.05
N GLY A 263 14.48 9.01 20.08
CA GLY A 263 14.06 7.82 20.83
C GLY A 263 12.96 6.99 20.20
N THR A 264 12.47 7.35 18.98
CA THR A 264 11.47 6.55 18.25
C THR A 264 12.05 5.26 17.70
N LEU A 265 13.25 5.32 17.12
CA LEU A 265 13.98 4.16 16.62
C LEU A 265 15.00 3.69 17.65
N PRO A 266 15.38 2.40 17.63
CA PRO A 266 16.42 1.90 18.51
C PRO A 266 17.74 2.68 18.40
N LYS A 267 18.31 3.10 19.50
CA LYS A 267 19.61 3.84 19.56
C LYS A 267 19.61 5.14 18.73
N GLN A 268 18.47 5.82 18.61
CA GLN A 268 18.32 7.11 17.94
C GLN A 268 18.22 8.24 18.97
N PRO A 269 19.34 8.86 19.39
CA PRO A 269 19.33 9.92 20.41
C PRO A 269 18.82 11.26 19.87
N GLU A 270 18.90 11.49 18.54
CA GLU A 270 18.57 12.75 17.90
C GLU A 270 17.35 12.61 17.00
N PRO A 271 16.59 13.71 16.77
CA PRO A 271 15.54 13.73 15.74
C PRO A 271 16.10 13.34 14.37
N LEU A 272 15.34 12.56 13.59
CA LEU A 272 15.77 12.05 12.29
C LEU A 272 14.83 12.56 11.19
N PRO A 273 15.30 13.45 10.27
CA PRO A 273 14.53 13.86 9.12
C PRO A 273 14.43 12.72 8.09
N VAL A 274 13.25 12.50 7.53
CA VAL A 274 13.00 11.42 6.57
C VAL A 274 12.06 11.84 5.45
N GLY A 275 12.24 11.24 4.28
CA GLY A 275 11.27 11.29 3.19
C GLY A 275 10.29 10.12 3.31
N LEU A 276 9.01 10.38 3.08
CA LEU A 276 7.95 9.37 3.15
C LEU A 276 7.31 9.17 1.78
N VAL A 277 6.89 7.93 1.53
CA VAL A 277 5.95 7.55 0.46
C VAL A 277 4.73 6.89 1.06
N ARG A 278 3.59 6.99 0.39
CA ARG A 278 2.33 6.40 0.85
C ARG A 278 2.00 5.18 0.02
N GLY A 279 1.64 4.09 0.70
CA GLY A 279 1.23 2.84 0.09
C GLY A 279 -0.27 2.73 -0.12
N TYR A 280 -0.66 2.10 -1.21
CA TYR A 280 -2.06 1.92 -1.61
C TYR A 280 -2.32 0.56 -2.24
N LYS A 281 -3.53 0.06 -2.05
CA LYS A 281 -4.13 -0.89 -2.98
C LYS A 281 -4.80 -0.09 -4.10
N ALA A 282 -4.45 -0.40 -5.33
CA ALA A 282 -4.93 0.31 -6.50
C ALA A 282 -5.42 -0.66 -7.59
N ALA A 283 -6.18 -0.12 -8.54
CA ALA A 283 -6.66 -0.85 -9.70
C ALA A 283 -6.70 0.08 -10.93
N HIS A 284 -6.87 -0.50 -12.12
CA HIS A 284 -7.15 0.27 -13.32
C HIS A 284 -8.54 0.96 -13.22
N PRO A 285 -8.77 2.13 -13.85
CA PRO A 285 -10.09 2.76 -13.88
C PRO A 285 -11.24 1.84 -14.36
N ASP A 286 -10.95 0.89 -15.26
CA ASP A 286 -11.90 -0.07 -15.80
C ASP A 286 -12.10 -1.33 -14.94
N PHE A 287 -11.45 -1.41 -13.77
CA PHE A 287 -11.69 -2.50 -12.84
C PHE A 287 -13.15 -2.50 -12.39
N PRO A 288 -13.82 -3.67 -12.23
CA PRO A 288 -15.25 -3.70 -11.92
C PRO A 288 -15.60 -2.97 -10.62
N ALA A 289 -16.49 -1.98 -10.71
CA ALA A 289 -16.85 -1.12 -9.57
C ALA A 289 -17.48 -1.92 -8.42
N GLU A 290 -18.27 -2.96 -8.73
CA GLU A 290 -18.85 -3.82 -7.69
C GLU A 290 -17.76 -4.61 -6.96
N ALA A 291 -16.76 -5.14 -7.65
CA ALA A 291 -15.64 -5.82 -7.01
C ALA A 291 -14.84 -4.86 -6.10
N ALA A 292 -14.56 -3.64 -6.57
CA ALA A 292 -13.90 -2.61 -5.77
C ALA A 292 -14.69 -2.24 -4.51
N TYR A 293 -16.02 -2.09 -4.65
CA TYR A 293 -16.93 -1.85 -3.51
C TYR A 293 -16.87 -2.99 -2.49
N GLN A 294 -17.03 -4.23 -2.94
CA GLN A 294 -17.00 -5.40 -2.05
C GLN A 294 -15.64 -5.58 -1.36
N ILE A 295 -14.54 -5.29 -2.04
CA ILE A 295 -13.20 -5.33 -1.44
C ILE A 295 -13.11 -4.35 -0.27
N VAL A 296 -13.48 -3.08 -0.47
CA VAL A 296 -13.39 -2.07 0.59
C VAL A 296 -14.28 -2.42 1.77
N MET A 297 -15.53 -2.85 1.52
CA MET A 297 -16.47 -3.29 2.57
C MET A 297 -15.92 -4.48 3.36
N ALA A 298 -15.35 -5.47 2.68
CA ALA A 298 -14.77 -6.64 3.31
C ALA A 298 -13.54 -6.27 4.17
N VAL A 299 -12.63 -5.45 3.64
CA VAL A 299 -11.45 -4.99 4.40
C VAL A 299 -11.89 -4.20 5.63
N ALA A 300 -12.80 -3.24 5.49
CA ALA A 300 -13.32 -2.46 6.61
C ALA A 300 -13.92 -3.33 7.74
N LYS A 301 -14.63 -4.41 7.35
CA LYS A 301 -15.22 -5.38 8.30
C LYS A 301 -14.19 -6.29 8.96
N MET A 302 -13.15 -6.73 8.19
CA MET A 302 -12.20 -7.75 8.67
C MET A 302 -11.02 -7.13 9.43
N ALA A 303 -10.52 -5.97 8.99
CA ALA A 303 -9.30 -5.38 9.49
C ALA A 303 -9.24 -5.19 11.03
N PRO A 304 -10.33 -4.79 11.74
CA PRO A 304 -10.31 -4.73 13.20
C PRO A 304 -9.95 -6.06 13.86
N LYS A 305 -10.33 -7.19 13.25
CA LYS A 305 -10.06 -8.55 13.77
C LYS A 305 -8.62 -9.02 13.50
N LEU A 306 -7.90 -8.31 12.62
CA LEU A 306 -6.53 -8.67 12.22
C LEU A 306 -5.47 -7.98 13.09
N ARG A 307 -5.84 -7.00 13.90
CA ARG A 307 -4.90 -6.19 14.70
C ARG A 307 -4.01 -7.03 15.62
N ASP A 308 -4.57 -8.10 16.18
CA ASP A 308 -3.84 -9.01 17.07
C ASP A 308 -3.17 -10.18 16.33
N LEU A 309 -3.46 -10.35 15.04
CA LEU A 309 -2.96 -11.46 14.25
C LEU A 309 -1.67 -11.14 13.48
N HIS A 310 -1.46 -9.88 13.12
CA HIS A 310 -0.26 -9.48 12.38
C HIS A 310 0.09 -8.01 12.63
N ILE A 311 1.39 -7.75 12.76
CA ILE A 311 1.90 -6.42 13.16
C ILE A 311 1.47 -5.30 12.20
N LEU A 312 1.38 -5.56 10.90
CA LEU A 312 0.95 -4.55 9.92
C LEU A 312 -0.48 -4.08 10.14
N TRP A 313 -1.37 -4.94 10.66
CA TRP A 313 -2.75 -4.56 10.96
C TRP A 313 -2.91 -3.81 12.28
N LYS A 314 -1.86 -3.78 13.11
CA LYS A 314 -1.91 -3.17 14.44
C LYS A 314 -2.26 -1.68 14.40
N ILE A 315 -1.73 -0.96 13.42
CA ILE A 315 -1.96 0.48 13.25
C ILE A 315 -3.14 0.80 12.30
N TRP A 316 -3.88 -0.22 11.86
CA TRP A 316 -5.01 0.01 10.97
C TRP A 316 -6.08 0.89 11.62
N SER A 317 -6.62 1.82 10.83
CA SER A 317 -7.77 2.67 11.18
C SER A 317 -8.58 3.03 9.93
N PRO A 318 -9.84 3.48 10.07
CA PRO A 318 -10.59 4.08 8.96
C PRO A 318 -9.85 5.24 8.29
N GLU A 319 -9.19 6.08 9.07
CA GLU A 319 -8.41 7.21 8.59
C GLU A 319 -7.25 6.74 7.71
N LEU A 320 -6.59 5.65 8.08
CA LEU A 320 -5.51 5.04 7.28
C LEU A 320 -6.03 4.61 5.90
N MET A 321 -7.19 3.94 5.85
CA MET A 321 -7.77 3.52 4.57
C MET A 321 -8.07 4.69 3.63
N LEU A 322 -8.38 5.86 4.16
CA LEU A 322 -8.80 7.06 3.42
C LEU A 322 -7.67 8.03 3.13
N ALA A 323 -6.52 7.89 3.81
CA ALA A 323 -5.45 8.88 3.76
C ALA A 323 -4.91 9.06 2.34
N GLY A 324 -5.03 10.27 1.81
CA GLY A 324 -4.58 10.63 0.46
C GLY A 324 -5.57 10.34 -0.66
N LEU A 325 -6.77 9.82 -0.36
CA LEU A 325 -7.83 9.65 -1.35
C LEU A 325 -8.54 10.99 -1.64
N SER A 326 -8.99 11.14 -2.88
CA SER A 326 -9.77 12.29 -3.36
C SER A 326 -10.75 11.85 -4.45
N ASP A 327 -11.67 12.72 -4.84
CA ASP A 327 -12.59 12.45 -5.95
C ASP A 327 -11.86 12.17 -7.27
N GLU A 328 -10.68 12.75 -7.46
CA GLU A 328 -9.88 12.53 -8.67
C GLU A 328 -9.22 11.15 -8.70
N ASN A 329 -8.72 10.66 -7.55
CA ASN A 329 -7.86 9.47 -7.52
C ASN A 329 -8.54 8.21 -7.00
N VAL A 330 -9.67 8.31 -6.30
CA VAL A 330 -10.39 7.14 -5.77
C VAL A 330 -11.09 6.34 -6.86
N HIS A 331 -11.15 5.03 -6.72
CA HIS A 331 -11.98 4.17 -7.57
C HIS A 331 -13.47 4.38 -7.25
N PRO A 332 -14.37 4.50 -8.25
CA PRO A 332 -15.80 4.77 -8.01
C PRO A 332 -16.47 3.77 -7.05
N GLY A 333 -16.17 2.48 -7.19
CA GLY A 333 -16.68 1.45 -6.28
C GLY A 333 -16.16 1.61 -4.86
N ALA A 334 -14.88 1.95 -4.69
CA ALA A 334 -14.30 2.21 -3.37
C ALA A 334 -14.93 3.45 -2.72
N LYS A 335 -15.13 4.53 -3.48
CA LYS A 335 -15.82 5.73 -2.99
C LYS A 335 -17.22 5.40 -2.50
N LYS A 336 -18.00 4.62 -3.28
CA LYS A 336 -19.35 4.17 -2.88
C LYS A 336 -19.31 3.47 -1.51
N ALA A 337 -18.36 2.57 -1.30
CA ALA A 337 -18.20 1.88 -0.01
C ALA A 337 -17.89 2.85 1.13
N PHE A 338 -16.96 3.77 0.95
CA PHE A 338 -16.59 4.75 1.97
C PHE A 338 -17.74 5.72 2.31
N VAL A 339 -18.56 6.10 1.33
CA VAL A 339 -19.77 6.90 1.56
C VAL A 339 -20.77 6.12 2.40
N GLU A 340 -21.03 4.85 2.05
CA GLU A 340 -21.95 3.99 2.81
C GLU A 340 -21.49 3.72 4.24
N LEU A 341 -20.17 3.57 4.46
CA LEU A 341 -19.56 3.47 5.79
C LEU A 341 -19.61 4.78 6.59
N GLY A 342 -20.02 5.90 6.00
CA GLY A 342 -19.98 7.23 6.64
C GLY A 342 -18.54 7.75 6.86
N TRP A 343 -17.57 7.28 6.08
CA TRP A 343 -16.15 7.61 6.26
C TRP A 343 -15.62 8.62 5.25
N TRP A 344 -16.30 8.82 4.11
CA TRP A 344 -15.73 9.59 2.99
C TRP A 344 -15.27 11.00 3.36
N ASP A 345 -15.97 11.68 4.25
CA ASP A 345 -15.59 13.04 4.68
C ASP A 345 -14.24 13.08 5.45
N LYS A 346 -13.81 11.96 6.03
CA LYS A 346 -12.52 11.84 6.71
C LYS A 346 -11.32 11.90 5.75
N ALA A 347 -11.52 11.58 4.47
CA ALA A 347 -10.45 11.64 3.45
C ALA A 347 -9.88 13.06 3.27
N ARG A 348 -10.67 14.09 3.56
CA ARG A 348 -10.27 15.51 3.44
C ARG A 348 -9.22 15.95 4.46
N ASN A 349 -9.01 15.18 5.51
CA ASN A 349 -8.05 15.50 6.57
C ASN A 349 -6.59 15.22 6.19
N PHE A 350 -6.35 14.62 5.02
CA PHE A 350 -5.01 14.25 4.56
C PHE A 350 -4.73 14.82 3.16
N PRO A 351 -3.48 15.24 2.87
CA PRO A 351 -3.11 15.68 1.53
C PRO A 351 -3.40 14.60 0.49
N ALA A 352 -4.17 14.95 -0.54
CA ALA A 352 -4.48 14.03 -1.61
C ALA A 352 -3.24 13.66 -2.44
N MET A 353 -3.18 12.40 -2.90
CA MET A 353 -2.28 12.02 -3.98
C MET A 353 -2.73 12.70 -5.27
N THR A 354 -1.81 13.28 -6.01
CA THR A 354 -2.07 13.97 -7.28
C THR A 354 -1.38 13.27 -8.44
N TYR A 355 -1.97 13.33 -9.63
CA TYR A 355 -1.31 12.86 -10.85
C TYR A 355 -0.43 13.95 -11.45
N PRO A 356 0.68 13.58 -12.13
CA PRO A 356 1.48 14.51 -12.91
C PRO A 356 0.63 15.20 -13.98
N LYS A 357 0.91 16.49 -14.21
CA LYS A 357 0.30 17.26 -15.31
C LYS A 357 0.94 16.90 -16.65
#